data_aee2785dd67eb4b6405dd774f9ae7ed9
#
_entry.id   aee2785dd67eb4b6405dd774f9ae7ed9
#
_cell.length_a   1.000
_cell.length_b   1.000
_cell.length_c   1.000
_cell.angle_alpha   90.00
_cell.angle_beta   90.00
_cell.angle_gamma   90.00
#
_symmetry.space_group_name_H-M   'P 1'
#
loop_
_entity.id
_entity.type
_entity.pdbx_description
1 polymer ?
#
loop_
_entity_poly.entity_id
_entity_poly.type
_entity_poly.pdbx_seq_one_letter_code
_entity_poly.pdbx_strand_id
1 'polypeptide(L)'
;MFNNFRNREWNPGSEGNCYSEKTPIDTEGYWGSGSDLPTMRMVDKILNKLGPKVSVLNITQLSEYRKDGHPSIYRKFWEPLKPEQLADPAGYSDCIHWCLPGVPDVWNEFLFHFL
;
A
#
# COMPACT_ATOMS: atom_id res chain seq x y z
N MET A 1 -9.76 1.47 21.07
CA MET A 1 -10.11 2.69 20.31
C MET A 1 -9.29 2.86 19.00
N PHE A 2 -8.60 1.81 18.51
CA PHE A 2 -7.76 1.85 17.30
C PHE A 2 -8.40 1.23 16.04
N ASN A 3 -9.59 0.65 16.16
CA ASN A 3 -10.20 -0.11 15.04
C ASN A 3 -10.96 0.73 14.00
N ASN A 4 -11.31 1.99 14.29
CA ASN A 4 -12.16 2.76 13.38
C ASN A 4 -11.41 3.44 12.22
N PHE A 5 -10.09 3.56 12.27
CA PHE A 5 -9.30 4.15 11.18
C PHE A 5 -8.99 3.14 10.07
N ARG A 6 -8.81 1.86 10.40
CA ARG A 6 -8.53 0.81 9.41
C ARG A 6 -9.69 0.55 8.46
N ASN A 7 -10.95 0.66 8.93
CA ASN A 7 -12.13 0.35 8.11
C ASN A 7 -12.41 1.36 6.98
N ARG A 8 -11.80 2.55 7.02
CA ARG A 8 -12.00 3.58 5.98
C ARG A 8 -11.05 3.44 4.80
N GLU A 9 -10.00 2.69 4.99
CA GLU A 9 -8.94 2.53 3.99
C GLU A 9 -9.31 1.53 2.89
N TRP A 10 -10.16 0.57 3.22
CA TRP A 10 -10.53 -0.56 2.37
C TRP A 10 -11.92 -0.37 1.78
N ASN A 11 -12.19 -1.04 0.65
CA ASN A 11 -13.50 -0.98 0.01
C ASN A 11 -14.61 -1.46 0.94
N PRO A 12 -15.84 -0.94 0.81
CA PRO A 12 -16.99 -1.46 1.53
C PRO A 12 -17.15 -2.97 1.28
N GLY A 13 -17.24 -3.75 2.36
CA GLY A 13 -17.31 -5.21 2.27
C GLY A 13 -15.99 -5.95 2.42
N SER A 14 -14.86 -5.23 2.54
CA SER A 14 -13.53 -5.83 2.77
C SER A 14 -13.24 -6.19 4.23
N GLU A 15 -14.23 -6.09 5.11
CA GLU A 15 -14.08 -6.37 6.55
C GLU A 15 -12.90 -5.60 7.21
N GLY A 16 -12.49 -4.48 6.61
CA GLY A 16 -11.47 -3.60 7.14
C GLY A 16 -10.03 -4.06 6.89
N ASN A 17 -9.79 -4.89 5.87
CA ASN A 17 -8.44 -5.28 5.43
C ASN A 17 -8.37 -5.57 3.92
N CYS A 18 -7.18 -5.91 3.41
CA CYS A 18 -6.94 -6.15 1.99
C CYS A 18 -7.35 -7.54 1.48
N TYR A 19 -7.87 -8.42 2.31
CA TYR A 19 -8.17 -9.80 1.93
C TYR A 19 -9.10 -9.91 0.72
N SER A 20 -10.06 -9.02 0.62
CA SER A 20 -11.05 -9.00 -0.47
C SER A 20 -10.80 -7.92 -1.53
N GLU A 21 -9.71 -7.17 -1.43
CA GLU A 21 -9.32 -6.21 -2.48
C GLU A 21 -8.84 -6.97 -3.72
N LYS A 22 -9.52 -6.77 -4.85
CA LYS A 22 -9.26 -7.49 -6.09
C LYS A 22 -9.04 -6.60 -7.30
N THR A 23 -9.27 -5.32 -7.16
CA THR A 23 -9.21 -4.34 -8.25
C THR A 23 -8.51 -3.07 -7.80
N PRO A 24 -7.77 -2.40 -8.68
CA PRO A 24 -7.24 -1.08 -8.42
C PRO A 24 -8.34 -0.09 -8.04
N ILE A 25 -7.95 0.96 -7.34
CA ILE A 25 -8.79 2.15 -7.14
C ILE A 25 -8.83 2.94 -8.44
N ASP A 26 -10.01 3.33 -8.90
CA ASP A 26 -10.23 4.09 -10.14
C ASP A 26 -10.61 5.56 -9.91
N THR A 27 -10.71 5.97 -8.66
CA THR A 27 -11.07 7.34 -8.26
C THR A 27 -9.91 8.30 -8.51
N GLU A 28 -10.10 9.26 -9.41
CA GLU A 28 -9.10 10.28 -9.71
C GLU A 28 -8.68 11.06 -8.45
N GLY A 29 -7.38 11.26 -8.27
CA GLY A 29 -6.83 12.01 -7.13
C GLY A 29 -6.95 11.29 -5.79
N TYR A 30 -7.16 9.98 -5.81
CA TYR A 30 -7.30 9.17 -4.60
C TYR A 30 -6.06 9.24 -3.70
N TRP A 31 -6.34 9.32 -2.41
CA TRP A 31 -5.36 9.17 -1.35
C TRP A 31 -5.93 8.28 -0.25
N GLY A 32 -5.17 7.30 0.19
CA GLY A 32 -5.52 6.44 1.30
C GLY A 32 -5.55 7.20 2.63
N SER A 33 -6.37 6.72 3.54
CA SER A 33 -6.51 7.33 4.88
C SER A 33 -5.26 7.14 5.76
N GLY A 34 -4.35 6.24 5.37
CA GLY A 34 -3.06 6.02 6.02
C GLY A 34 -2.01 7.06 5.68
N SER A 35 -2.20 7.85 4.61
CA SER A 35 -1.26 8.87 4.18
C SER A 35 -1.46 10.18 4.94
N ASP A 36 -0.41 10.63 5.62
CA ASP A 36 -0.36 11.97 6.25
C ASP A 36 0.02 13.02 5.19
N LEU A 37 -0.98 13.53 4.48
CA LEU A 37 -0.78 14.54 3.44
C LEU A 37 -0.10 15.83 3.93
N PRO A 38 -0.39 16.38 5.13
CA PRO A 38 0.35 17.50 5.67
C PRO A 38 1.84 17.24 5.79
N THR A 39 2.23 16.08 6.32
CA THR A 39 3.64 15.68 6.43
C THR A 39 4.26 15.49 5.04
N MET A 40 3.58 14.87 4.10
CA MET A 40 4.08 14.69 2.73
C MET A 40 4.33 16.03 2.04
N ARG A 41 3.42 16.99 2.17
CA ARG A 41 3.60 18.35 1.64
C ARG A 41 4.77 19.09 2.28
N MET A 42 5.02 18.86 3.57
CA MET A 42 6.18 19.43 4.25
C MET A 42 7.48 18.83 3.71
N VAL A 43 7.53 17.51 3.54
CA VAL A 43 8.68 16.81 2.95
C VAL A 43 8.95 17.33 1.54
N ASP A 44 7.94 17.45 0.68
CA ASP A 44 8.09 18.00 -0.67
C ASP A 44 8.69 19.41 -0.66
N LYS A 45 8.23 20.29 0.24
CA LYS A 45 8.78 21.64 0.36
C LYS A 45 10.25 21.64 0.77
N ILE A 46 10.67 20.69 1.60
CA ILE A 46 12.08 20.56 2.01
C ILE A 46 12.91 20.04 0.86
N LEU A 47 12.46 18.98 0.19
CA LEU A 47 13.16 18.34 -0.93
C LEU A 47 13.33 19.33 -2.10
N ASN A 48 12.31 20.09 -2.42
CA ASN A 48 12.38 21.15 -3.45
C ASN A 48 13.45 22.21 -3.18
N LYS A 49 13.80 22.47 -1.90
CA LYS A 49 14.89 23.39 -1.55
C LYS A 49 16.28 22.83 -1.84
N LEU A 50 16.41 21.51 -1.96
CA LEU A 50 17.67 20.85 -2.31
C LEU A 50 18.00 20.97 -3.80
N GLY A 51 17.02 21.38 -4.62
CA GLY A 51 17.18 21.60 -6.05
C GLY A 51 17.58 20.30 -6.79
N PRO A 52 18.30 20.43 -7.90
CA PRO A 52 18.61 19.30 -8.79
C PRO A 52 19.62 18.29 -8.20
N LYS A 53 20.07 18.49 -6.98
CA LYS A 53 21.00 17.55 -6.29
C LYS A 53 20.32 16.25 -5.85
N VAL A 54 19.00 16.25 -5.74
CA VAL A 54 18.21 15.11 -5.28
C VAL A 54 17.04 14.91 -6.22
N SER A 55 16.95 13.71 -6.79
CA SER A 55 15.75 13.26 -7.51
C SER A 55 14.87 12.48 -6.58
N VAL A 56 13.57 12.78 -6.56
CA VAL A 56 12.59 12.10 -5.71
C VAL A 56 11.68 11.27 -6.59
N LEU A 57 11.69 9.98 -6.36
CA LEU A 57 10.74 9.04 -6.94
C LEU A 57 9.52 8.91 -6.01
N ASN A 58 8.50 9.71 -6.23
CA ASN A 58 7.29 9.66 -5.41
C ASN A 58 6.37 8.54 -5.89
N ILE A 59 6.50 7.39 -5.24
CA ILE A 59 5.69 6.19 -5.52
C ILE A 59 4.49 6.04 -4.58
N THR A 60 4.33 6.90 -3.58
CA THR A 60 3.32 6.73 -2.52
C THR A 60 1.90 6.71 -3.07
N GLN A 61 1.48 7.79 -3.73
CA GLN A 61 0.12 7.86 -4.29
C GLN A 61 -0.12 6.79 -5.35
N LEU A 62 0.87 6.55 -6.21
CA LEU A 62 0.81 5.49 -7.21
C LEU A 62 0.51 4.12 -6.59
N SER A 63 1.19 3.81 -5.48
CA SER A 63 0.99 2.53 -4.78
C SER A 63 -0.38 2.46 -4.11
N GLU A 64 -0.91 3.57 -3.62
CA GLU A 64 -2.22 3.60 -2.97
C GLU A 64 -3.39 3.28 -3.91
N TYR A 65 -3.25 3.54 -5.21
CA TYR A 65 -4.21 3.08 -6.20
C TYR A 65 -4.28 1.55 -6.32
N ARG A 66 -3.24 0.86 -5.86
CA ARG A 66 -3.03 -0.57 -6.03
C ARG A 66 -3.21 -1.34 -4.73
N LYS A 67 -4.25 -1.05 -3.96
CA LYS A 67 -4.59 -1.80 -2.73
C LYS A 67 -4.74 -3.30 -2.96
N ASP A 68 -5.12 -3.69 -4.17
CA ASP A 68 -5.14 -5.05 -4.67
C ASP A 68 -3.76 -5.71 -4.77
N GLY A 69 -2.67 -4.93 -4.74
CA GLY A 69 -1.29 -5.40 -4.86
C GLY A 69 -0.65 -5.86 -3.53
N HIS A 70 -1.34 -5.77 -2.41
CA HIS A 70 -0.83 -6.32 -1.15
C HIS A 70 -0.78 -7.86 -1.16
N PRO A 71 0.20 -8.48 -0.48
CA PRO A 71 0.33 -9.94 -0.46
C PRO A 71 -0.88 -10.66 0.12
N SER A 72 -1.62 -10.05 1.02
CA SER A 72 -2.76 -10.65 1.68
C SER A 72 -2.41 -12.02 2.27
N ILE A 73 -3.12 -13.07 1.87
CA ILE A 73 -2.84 -14.45 2.31
C ILE A 73 -1.68 -15.11 1.57
N TYR A 74 -1.16 -14.50 0.51
CA TYR A 74 -0.09 -15.07 -0.34
C TYR A 74 1.32 -14.72 0.13
N ARG A 75 1.44 -14.17 1.33
CA ARG A 75 2.74 -13.92 1.95
C ARG A 75 3.44 -15.24 2.32
N LYS A 76 4.77 -15.22 2.44
CA LYS A 76 5.52 -16.35 2.95
C LYS A 76 5.23 -16.54 4.44
N PHE A 77 4.88 -17.78 4.80
CA PHE A 77 4.79 -18.22 6.19
C PHE A 77 6.03 -19.07 6.52
N TRP A 78 6.65 -18.79 7.66
CA TRP A 78 7.82 -19.54 8.13
C TRP A 78 7.44 -20.83 8.85
N GLU A 79 6.21 -20.87 9.38
CA GLU A 79 5.60 -22.02 10.02
C GLU A 79 4.22 -22.29 9.41
N PRO A 80 3.76 -23.55 9.43
CA PRO A 80 2.42 -23.87 8.97
C PRO A 80 1.34 -23.10 9.73
N LEU A 81 0.32 -22.63 9.02
CA LEU A 81 -0.82 -21.98 9.64
C LEU A 81 -1.61 -22.96 10.50
N LYS A 82 -2.05 -22.50 11.65
CA LYS A 82 -2.94 -23.24 12.54
C LYS A 82 -4.34 -23.33 11.97
N PRO A 83 -5.14 -24.36 12.35
CA PRO A 83 -6.52 -24.51 11.87
C PRO A 83 -7.39 -23.26 12.09
N GLU A 84 -7.24 -22.57 13.23
CA GLU A 84 -7.96 -21.35 13.55
C GLU A 84 -7.59 -20.19 12.61
N GLN A 85 -6.33 -20.12 12.21
CA GLN A 85 -5.86 -19.13 11.24
C GLN A 85 -6.41 -19.43 9.84
N LEU A 86 -6.41 -20.69 9.43
CA LEU A 86 -6.97 -21.11 8.15
C LEU A 86 -8.47 -20.84 8.04
N ALA A 87 -9.19 -20.88 9.18
CA ALA A 87 -10.61 -20.56 9.25
C ALA A 87 -10.91 -19.06 9.15
N ASP A 88 -9.92 -18.19 9.45
CA ASP A 88 -10.04 -16.74 9.35
C ASP A 88 -8.88 -16.15 8.52
N PRO A 89 -8.93 -16.26 7.19
CA PRO A 89 -7.87 -15.74 6.31
C PRO A 89 -7.73 -14.23 6.38
N ALA A 90 -8.79 -13.50 6.65
CA ALA A 90 -8.73 -12.05 6.83
C ALA A 90 -7.86 -11.65 8.03
N GLY A 91 -7.92 -12.42 9.11
CA GLY A 91 -7.20 -12.13 10.35
C GLY A 91 -5.68 -12.20 10.24
N TYR A 92 -5.13 -12.90 9.24
CA TYR A 92 -3.69 -12.98 9.02
C TYR A 92 -3.21 -12.35 7.70
N SER A 93 -4.08 -11.67 6.99
CA SER A 93 -3.73 -10.98 5.74
C SER A 93 -2.68 -9.91 5.96
N ASP A 94 -1.67 -9.91 5.10
CA ASP A 94 -0.63 -8.89 5.06
C ASP A 94 -1.05 -7.74 4.14
N CYS A 95 -1.46 -6.65 4.76
CA CYS A 95 -1.93 -5.45 4.09
C CYS A 95 -0.94 -4.27 4.23
N ILE A 96 0.35 -4.58 4.43
CA ILE A 96 1.40 -3.59 4.65
C ILE A 96 2.50 -3.72 3.60
N HIS A 97 2.92 -4.95 3.30
CA HIS A 97 4.03 -5.20 2.40
C HIS A 97 3.60 -5.26 0.93
N TRP A 98 4.60 -5.23 0.03
CA TRP A 98 4.44 -5.26 -1.43
C TRP A 98 5.30 -6.37 -2.04
N CYS A 99 5.29 -7.56 -1.44
CA CYS A 99 6.18 -8.66 -1.80
C CYS A 99 5.76 -9.43 -3.07
N LEU A 100 4.59 -9.15 -3.63
CA LEU A 100 4.15 -9.77 -4.88
C LEU A 100 4.65 -8.99 -6.10
N PRO A 101 4.91 -9.67 -7.24
CA PRO A 101 5.18 -8.99 -8.51
C PRO A 101 4.04 -8.04 -8.91
N GLY A 102 4.38 -7.00 -9.64
CA GLY A 102 3.42 -6.02 -10.16
C GLY A 102 3.71 -4.61 -9.67
N VAL A 103 3.31 -4.24 -8.45
CA VAL A 103 3.53 -2.87 -7.96
C VAL A 103 5.01 -2.52 -7.82
N PRO A 104 5.88 -3.37 -7.21
CA PRO A 104 7.31 -3.12 -7.19
C PRO A 104 7.97 -3.09 -8.58
N ASP A 105 7.43 -3.83 -9.55
CA ASP A 105 7.97 -3.81 -10.92
C ASP A 105 7.73 -2.43 -11.55
N VAL A 106 6.58 -1.82 -11.32
CA VAL A 106 6.31 -0.44 -11.77
C VAL A 106 7.25 0.55 -11.09
N TRP A 107 7.56 0.39 -9.78
CA TRP A 107 8.57 1.24 -9.11
C TRP A 107 9.94 1.11 -9.78
N ASN A 108 10.34 -0.10 -10.17
CA ASN A 108 11.59 -0.35 -10.87
C ASN A 108 11.62 0.28 -12.27
N GLU A 109 10.50 0.26 -13.00
CA GLU A 109 10.39 0.95 -14.30
C GLU A 109 10.59 2.47 -14.14
N PHE A 110 9.98 3.07 -13.12
CA PHE A 110 10.22 4.49 -12.80
C PHE A 110 11.69 4.74 -12.45
N LEU A 111 12.28 3.92 -11.59
CA LEU A 111 13.70 4.05 -11.25
C LEU A 111 14.58 3.96 -12.49
N PHE A 112 14.33 3.00 -13.36
CA PHE A 112 15.09 2.83 -14.61
C PHE A 112 14.98 4.04 -15.54
N HIS A 113 13.83 4.71 -15.56
CA HIS A 113 13.65 5.93 -16.36
C HIS A 113 14.49 7.11 -15.85
N PHE A 114 14.84 7.14 -14.56
CA PHE A 114 15.65 8.19 -13.95
C PHE A 114 17.18 7.93 -14.01
N LEU A 115 17.59 6.72 -14.38
CA LEU A 115 18.99 6.32 -14.51
C LEU A 115 19.51 6.59 -15.92
#